data_7b2147240c65f00d927ea83c26040817
#
_entry.id   7b2147240c65f00d927ea83c26040817
#
_cell.length_a   1.000
_cell.length_b   1.000
_cell.length_c   1.000
_cell.angle_alpha   90.00
_cell.angle_beta   90.00
_cell.angle_gamma   90.00
#
_symmetry.space_group_name_H-M   'P 1'
#
loop_
_entity.id
_entity.type
_entity.pdbx_description
1 polymer ?
#
loop_
_entity_poly.entity_id
_entity_poly.type
_entity_poly.pdbx_seq_one_letter_code
_entity_poly.pdbx_strand_id
1 'polypeptide(L)'
;KLGLYWQGLTHDLSKYSPTEFWRSAKYYQGFRSPNDQERSETGVSLSWLHHKGRNRHHFEYWIDYRIARDGTVSMGGCKMPKKYVAEMFCDRIAACRVYQGDQYTDASAYDYFQRTKGRFWIHEETSALLGRWLLLLKEEGEEAAFRQIRRELRACKTY
;
A
#
# COMPACT_ATOMS: atom_id res chain seq x y z
N LYS A 1 -13.22 10.11 4.02
CA LYS A 1 -12.79 11.40 3.45
C LYS A 1 -12.72 11.40 1.89
N LEU A 2 -12.39 10.28 1.23
CA LEU A 2 -12.21 10.19 -0.24
C LEU A 2 -13.47 9.80 -1.03
N GLY A 3 -14.57 9.41 -0.40
CA GLY A 3 -15.78 8.92 -1.05
C GLY A 3 -15.67 7.49 -1.57
N LEU A 4 -14.68 6.72 -1.14
CA LEU A 4 -14.46 5.31 -1.48
C LEU A 4 -15.09 4.40 -0.41
N TYR A 5 -16.36 4.65 -0.04
CA TYR A 5 -17.00 4.01 1.11
C TYR A 5 -17.04 2.48 0.99
N TRP A 6 -17.53 1.96 -0.13
CA TRP A 6 -17.63 0.52 -0.32
C TRP A 6 -16.26 -0.15 -0.33
N GLN A 7 -15.30 0.45 -1.03
CA GLN A 7 -13.91 -0.03 -1.08
C GLN A 7 -13.29 -0.04 0.32
N GLY A 8 -13.50 1.02 1.13
CA GLY A 8 -13.04 1.09 2.51
C GLY A 8 -13.72 0.08 3.45
N LEU A 9 -15.02 -0.21 3.26
CA LEU A 9 -15.71 -1.23 4.06
C LEU A 9 -15.25 -2.66 3.75
N THR A 10 -14.87 -2.92 2.51
CA THR A 10 -14.40 -4.25 2.07
C THR A 10 -12.88 -4.38 2.12
N HIS A 11 -12.18 -3.30 2.46
CA HIS A 11 -10.74 -3.27 2.64
C HIS A 11 -10.31 -4.36 3.61
N ASP A 12 -9.33 -5.13 3.21
CA ASP A 12 -8.68 -6.14 4.04
C ASP A 12 -9.58 -7.26 4.61
N LEU A 13 -10.78 -7.49 4.06
CA LEU A 13 -11.62 -8.61 4.51
C LEU A 13 -10.91 -9.97 4.44
N SER A 14 -9.88 -10.09 3.60
CA SER A 14 -9.05 -11.30 3.54
C SER A 14 -8.38 -11.63 4.87
N LYS A 15 -8.15 -10.65 5.75
CA LYS A 15 -7.59 -10.84 7.10
C LYS A 15 -8.43 -11.76 7.99
N TYR A 16 -9.72 -11.87 7.71
CA TYR A 16 -10.61 -12.80 8.42
C TYR A 16 -10.57 -14.24 7.87
N SER A 17 -9.84 -14.48 6.79
CA SER A 17 -9.63 -15.85 6.31
C SER A 17 -8.78 -16.65 7.30
N PRO A 18 -9.01 -17.96 7.42
CA PRO A 18 -8.18 -18.81 8.30
C PRO A 18 -6.68 -18.70 8.00
N THR A 19 -6.33 -18.56 6.72
CA THR A 19 -4.93 -18.45 6.27
C THR A 19 -4.24 -17.21 6.83
N GLU A 20 -4.87 -16.05 6.83
CA GLU A 20 -4.28 -14.81 7.35
C GLU A 20 -4.47 -14.71 8.86
N PHE A 21 -5.67 -14.99 9.36
CA PHE A 21 -6.02 -14.81 10.77
C PHE A 21 -5.11 -15.60 11.70
N TRP A 22 -5.01 -16.93 11.52
CA TRP A 22 -4.22 -17.77 12.41
C TRP A 22 -2.72 -17.49 12.31
N ARG A 23 -2.22 -17.20 11.11
CA ARG A 23 -0.81 -16.83 10.94
C ARG A 23 -0.51 -15.48 11.57
N SER A 24 -1.35 -14.50 11.34
CA SER A 24 -1.19 -13.18 11.95
C SER A 24 -1.24 -13.26 13.48
N ALA A 25 -2.15 -14.05 14.04
CA ALA A 25 -2.22 -14.28 15.48
C ALA A 25 -0.96 -14.96 16.04
N LYS A 26 -0.43 -15.96 15.31
CA LYS A 26 0.80 -16.66 15.71
C LYS A 26 2.02 -15.76 15.77
N TYR A 27 2.16 -14.85 14.81
CA TYR A 27 3.34 -13.98 14.69
C TYR A 27 3.13 -12.56 15.25
N TYR A 28 2.00 -12.33 15.92
CA TYR A 28 1.70 -11.02 16.52
C TYR A 28 2.58 -10.71 17.71
N GLN A 29 3.22 -9.55 17.71
CA GLN A 29 4.10 -9.05 18.77
C GLN A 29 3.70 -7.68 19.33
N GLY A 30 2.67 -7.04 18.78
CA GLY A 30 2.17 -5.74 19.23
C GLY A 30 2.88 -4.50 18.69
N PHE A 31 4.17 -4.61 18.32
CA PHE A 31 5.00 -3.47 17.93
C PHE A 31 5.47 -3.48 16.48
N ARG A 32 5.26 -4.58 15.75
CA ARG A 32 5.56 -4.68 14.32
C ARG A 32 4.56 -5.56 13.58
N SER A 33 4.62 -5.50 12.24
CA SER A 33 3.75 -6.31 11.39
C SER A 33 3.97 -7.81 11.63
N PRO A 34 2.90 -8.60 11.86
CA PRO A 34 3.00 -10.06 11.94
C PRO A 34 3.63 -10.68 10.68
N ASN A 35 3.39 -10.09 9.50
CA ASN A 35 3.97 -10.54 8.24
C ASN A 35 5.50 -10.40 8.22
N ASP A 36 6.03 -9.34 8.83
CA ASP A 36 7.48 -9.14 8.93
C ASP A 36 8.10 -10.08 9.95
N GLN A 37 7.39 -10.40 11.03
CA GLN A 37 7.81 -11.41 11.98
C GLN A 37 7.85 -12.80 11.33
N GLU A 38 6.77 -13.19 10.64
CA GLU A 38 6.73 -14.47 9.90
C GLU A 38 7.90 -14.55 8.91
N ARG A 39 8.13 -13.48 8.14
CA ARG A 39 9.20 -13.41 7.14
C ARG A 39 10.59 -13.53 7.76
N SER A 40 10.81 -12.92 8.92
CA SER A 40 12.10 -13.00 9.63
C SER A 40 12.40 -14.38 10.20
N GLU A 41 11.38 -15.17 10.54
CA GLU A 41 11.54 -16.52 11.08
C GLU A 41 11.61 -17.61 10.00
N THR A 42 10.84 -17.43 8.91
CA THR A 42 10.64 -18.50 7.90
C THR A 42 11.17 -18.14 6.51
N GLY A 43 11.74 -16.93 6.35
CA GLY A 43 12.22 -16.41 5.05
C GLY A 43 11.12 -15.84 4.15
N VAL A 44 9.86 -16.24 4.36
CA VAL A 44 8.70 -15.77 3.56
C VAL A 44 7.50 -15.52 4.49
N SER A 45 6.50 -14.77 4.01
CA SER A 45 5.21 -14.67 4.71
C SER A 45 4.10 -15.22 3.84
N LEU A 46 3.55 -16.37 4.21
CA LEU A 46 2.41 -16.99 3.53
C LEU A 46 1.12 -16.18 3.78
N SER A 47 1.00 -15.56 4.95
CA SER A 47 -0.05 -14.60 5.25
C SER A 47 0.00 -13.43 4.27
N TRP A 48 1.17 -12.85 4.03
CA TRP A 48 1.35 -11.76 3.08
C TRP A 48 1.09 -12.18 1.62
N LEU A 49 1.54 -13.35 1.21
CA LEU A 49 1.27 -13.87 -0.14
C LEU A 49 -0.23 -14.01 -0.40
N HIS A 50 -0.99 -14.51 0.58
CA HIS A 50 -2.44 -14.59 0.50
C HIS A 50 -3.07 -13.20 0.47
N HIS A 51 -2.63 -12.29 1.34
CA HIS A 51 -3.15 -10.93 1.49
C HIS A 51 -2.95 -10.09 0.24
N LYS A 52 -1.70 -9.96 -0.23
CA LYS A 52 -1.38 -9.16 -1.41
C LYS A 52 -2.06 -9.63 -2.69
N GLY A 53 -2.33 -10.92 -2.82
CA GLY A 53 -3.03 -11.50 -3.97
C GLY A 53 -4.54 -11.21 -3.99
N ARG A 54 -5.12 -10.68 -2.91
CA ARG A 54 -6.56 -10.38 -2.78
C ARG A 54 -6.86 -8.89 -2.60
N ASN A 55 -5.86 -8.11 -2.21
CA ASN A 55 -6.02 -6.70 -1.87
C ASN A 55 -5.32 -5.81 -2.89
N ARG A 56 -6.12 -5.21 -3.77
CA ARG A 56 -5.64 -4.43 -4.93
C ARG A 56 -4.97 -3.11 -4.57
N HIS A 57 -5.06 -2.67 -3.32
CA HIS A 57 -4.34 -1.49 -2.84
C HIS A 57 -2.86 -1.77 -2.54
N HIS A 58 -2.43 -3.03 -2.51
CA HIS A 58 -1.02 -3.39 -2.47
C HIS A 58 -0.43 -3.43 -3.88
N PHE A 59 0.68 -2.70 -4.10
CA PHE A 59 1.33 -2.66 -5.41
C PHE A 59 1.84 -4.03 -5.85
N GLU A 60 2.14 -4.94 -4.93
CA GLU A 60 2.57 -6.31 -5.20
C GLU A 60 1.51 -7.17 -5.89
N TYR A 61 0.24 -6.81 -5.78
CA TYR A 61 -0.84 -7.39 -6.60
C TYR A 61 -0.63 -7.11 -8.09
N TRP A 62 0.03 -5.99 -8.43
CA TRP A 62 0.21 -5.47 -9.78
C TRP A 62 1.58 -5.80 -10.37
N ILE A 63 2.27 -6.82 -9.85
CA ILE A 63 3.53 -7.31 -10.40
C ILE A 63 3.26 -8.43 -11.38
N ASP A 64 3.78 -8.31 -12.61
CA ASP A 64 3.60 -9.30 -13.67
C ASP A 64 4.80 -9.34 -14.60
N TYR A 65 4.84 -10.33 -15.49
CA TYR A 65 5.81 -10.41 -16.56
C TYR A 65 5.57 -9.31 -17.59
N ARG A 66 6.66 -8.72 -18.04
CA ARG A 66 6.69 -7.81 -19.19
C ARG A 66 7.47 -8.44 -20.31
N ILE A 67 6.94 -8.34 -21.54
CA ILE A 67 7.60 -8.80 -22.76
C ILE A 67 7.95 -7.55 -23.56
N ALA A 68 9.24 -7.26 -23.71
CA ALA A 68 9.73 -6.17 -24.54
C ALA A 68 9.56 -6.50 -26.03
N ARG A 69 9.72 -5.49 -26.90
CA ARG A 69 9.57 -5.66 -28.37
C ARG A 69 10.57 -6.64 -28.97
N ASP A 70 11.73 -6.80 -28.33
CA ASP A 70 12.78 -7.75 -28.70
C ASP A 70 12.57 -9.18 -28.17
N GLY A 71 11.42 -9.42 -27.49
CA GLY A 71 11.09 -10.68 -26.84
C GLY A 71 11.69 -10.89 -25.46
N THR A 72 12.47 -9.94 -24.93
CA THR A 72 13.03 -10.03 -23.58
C THR A 72 11.93 -10.06 -22.53
N VAL A 73 11.97 -11.04 -21.63
CA VAL A 73 11.02 -11.20 -20.53
C VAL A 73 11.63 -10.67 -19.23
N SER A 74 10.90 -9.84 -18.51
CA SER A 74 11.30 -9.30 -17.22
C SER A 74 10.11 -9.19 -16.28
N MET A 75 10.37 -9.18 -14.95
CA MET A 75 9.34 -8.86 -13.96
C MET A 75 9.22 -7.34 -13.81
N GLY A 76 8.00 -6.85 -13.63
CA GLY A 76 7.79 -5.43 -13.40
C GLY A 76 6.42 -5.09 -12.83
N GLY A 77 6.29 -3.87 -12.29
CA GLY A 77 5.02 -3.36 -11.81
C GLY A 77 4.11 -2.92 -12.95
N CYS A 78 2.83 -3.25 -12.89
CA CYS A 78 1.78 -2.68 -13.73
C CYS A 78 1.24 -1.39 -13.08
N LYS A 79 0.76 -0.45 -13.90
CA LYS A 79 0.18 0.80 -13.41
C LYS A 79 -1.10 0.53 -12.62
N MET A 80 -1.17 1.08 -11.42
CA MET A 80 -2.35 0.94 -10.58
C MET A 80 -3.41 1.99 -10.92
N PRO A 81 -4.71 1.62 -10.98
CA PRO A 81 -5.78 2.59 -11.01
C PRO A 81 -5.75 3.52 -9.79
N LYS A 82 -5.98 4.81 -9.99
CA LYS A 82 -5.89 5.86 -8.94
C LYS A 82 -6.67 5.54 -7.67
N LYS A 83 -7.83 4.90 -7.79
CA LYS A 83 -8.64 4.52 -6.62
C LYS A 83 -7.92 3.56 -5.67
N TYR A 84 -7.08 2.65 -6.20
CA TYR A 84 -6.30 1.73 -5.39
C TYR A 84 -5.03 2.40 -4.85
N VAL A 85 -4.46 3.35 -5.59
CA VAL A 85 -3.37 4.19 -5.05
C VAL A 85 -3.88 5.04 -3.89
N ALA A 86 -5.12 5.56 -3.97
CA ALA A 86 -5.74 6.32 -2.90
C ALA A 86 -6.06 5.46 -1.67
N GLU A 87 -6.45 4.21 -1.86
CA GLU A 87 -6.60 3.24 -0.78
C GLU A 87 -5.24 2.91 -0.15
N MET A 88 -4.21 2.63 -0.94
CA MET A 88 -2.83 2.42 -0.47
C MET A 88 -2.30 3.64 0.32
N PHE A 89 -2.63 4.87 -0.11
CA PHE A 89 -2.29 6.09 0.62
C PHE A 89 -2.92 6.10 2.02
N CYS A 90 -4.21 5.80 2.12
CA CYS A 90 -4.91 5.72 3.41
C CYS A 90 -4.37 4.61 4.30
N ASP A 91 -4.12 3.42 3.73
CA ASP A 91 -3.59 2.28 4.47
C ASP A 91 -2.20 2.57 5.06
N ARG A 92 -1.30 3.21 4.29
CA ARG A 92 0.02 3.61 4.78
C ARG A 92 -0.04 4.61 5.94
N ILE A 93 -0.96 5.57 5.89
CA ILE A 93 -1.18 6.52 6.99
C ILE A 93 -1.66 5.76 8.23
N ALA A 94 -2.65 4.88 8.06
CA ALA A 94 -3.21 4.09 9.15
C ALA A 94 -2.13 3.18 9.78
N ALA A 95 -1.34 2.50 8.98
CA ALA A 95 -0.23 1.67 9.44
C ALA A 95 0.82 2.50 10.22
N CYS A 96 1.23 3.66 9.71
CA CYS A 96 2.15 4.54 10.42
C CYS A 96 1.59 5.00 11.77
N ARG A 97 0.31 5.35 11.84
CA ARG A 97 -0.35 5.72 13.11
C ARG A 97 -0.35 4.58 14.12
N VAL A 98 -0.69 3.38 13.67
CA VAL A 98 -0.73 2.20 14.55
C VAL A 98 0.65 1.84 15.08
N TYR A 99 1.69 1.83 14.23
CA TYR A 99 3.03 1.40 14.65
C TYR A 99 3.85 2.47 15.35
N GLN A 100 3.57 3.75 15.13
CA GLN A 100 4.33 4.86 15.74
C GLN A 100 3.61 5.50 16.94
N GLY A 101 2.30 5.27 17.09
CA GLY A 101 1.52 5.85 18.19
C GLY A 101 1.72 7.37 18.28
N ASP A 102 2.13 7.86 19.44
CA ASP A 102 2.35 9.30 19.70
C ASP A 102 3.51 9.92 18.91
N GLN A 103 4.37 9.09 18.29
CA GLN A 103 5.46 9.57 17.44
C GLN A 103 5.03 9.81 15.99
N TYR A 104 3.79 9.48 15.63
CA TYR A 104 3.28 9.72 14.29
C TYR A 104 3.26 11.21 13.95
N THR A 105 3.72 11.54 12.74
CA THR A 105 3.58 12.85 12.11
C THR A 105 3.10 12.69 10.68
N ASP A 106 2.62 13.76 10.07
CA ASP A 106 2.21 13.76 8.65
C ASP A 106 3.38 13.47 7.69
N ALA A 107 4.62 13.58 8.16
CA ALA A 107 5.83 13.17 7.40
C ALA A 107 6.06 11.64 7.41
N SER A 108 5.53 10.93 8.41
CA SER A 108 5.86 9.52 8.68
C SER A 108 5.70 8.60 7.46
N ALA A 109 4.57 8.69 6.76
CA ALA A 109 4.29 7.83 5.61
C ALA A 109 5.16 8.20 4.39
N TYR A 110 5.46 9.48 4.18
CA TYR A 110 6.36 9.92 3.12
C TYR A 110 7.80 9.46 3.36
N ASP A 111 8.30 9.64 4.56
CA ASP A 111 9.68 9.28 4.91
C ASP A 111 9.89 7.75 4.84
N TYR A 112 8.90 6.97 5.29
CA TYR A 112 8.91 5.52 5.09
C TYR A 112 8.93 5.15 3.60
N PHE A 113 8.09 5.77 2.78
CA PHE A 113 8.04 5.53 1.33
C PHE A 113 9.37 5.86 0.66
N GLN A 114 9.99 7.00 0.97
CA GLN A 114 11.27 7.38 0.38
C GLN A 114 12.40 6.39 0.69
N ARG A 115 12.44 5.84 1.91
CA ARG A 115 13.44 4.83 2.30
C ARG A 115 13.25 3.48 1.60
N THR A 116 12.03 3.18 1.17
CA THR A 116 11.68 1.83 0.69
C THR A 116 11.38 1.75 -0.80
N LYS A 117 11.01 2.85 -1.46
CA LYS A 117 10.56 2.86 -2.87
C LYS A 117 11.50 2.20 -3.87
N GLY A 118 12.80 2.29 -3.66
CA GLY A 118 13.82 1.70 -4.55
C GLY A 118 13.98 0.18 -4.40
N ARG A 119 13.31 -0.46 -3.44
CA ARG A 119 13.43 -1.90 -3.17
C ARG A 119 12.35 -2.74 -3.85
N PHE A 120 11.38 -2.09 -4.52
CA PHE A 120 10.16 -2.75 -5.00
C PHE A 120 9.91 -2.51 -6.48
N TRP A 121 9.30 -3.47 -7.13
CA TRP A 121 8.83 -3.37 -8.52
C TRP A 121 7.48 -2.63 -8.61
N ILE A 122 7.44 -1.41 -8.11
CA ILE A 122 6.28 -0.54 -8.28
C ILE A 122 6.37 0.19 -9.63
N HIS A 123 5.25 0.31 -10.35
CA HIS A 123 5.22 1.06 -11.61
C HIS A 123 5.59 2.53 -11.37
N GLU A 124 6.38 3.11 -12.28
CA GLU A 124 6.92 4.47 -12.13
C GLU A 124 5.85 5.51 -11.88
N GLU A 125 4.80 5.54 -12.71
CA GLU A 125 3.69 6.49 -12.54
C GLU A 125 2.89 6.27 -11.24
N THR A 126 2.76 5.01 -10.79
CA THR A 126 2.14 4.70 -9.50
C THR A 126 2.99 5.23 -8.34
N SER A 127 4.30 5.02 -8.42
CA SER A 127 5.26 5.51 -7.43
C SER A 127 5.28 7.04 -7.37
N ALA A 128 5.29 7.70 -8.54
CA ALA A 128 5.26 9.16 -8.64
C ALA A 128 3.96 9.75 -8.07
N LEU A 129 2.82 9.14 -8.40
CA LEU A 129 1.51 9.58 -7.89
C LEU A 129 1.42 9.44 -6.37
N LEU A 130 1.77 8.27 -5.84
CA LEU A 130 1.77 8.03 -4.38
C LEU A 130 2.74 8.99 -3.67
N GLY A 131 3.95 9.13 -4.20
CA GLY A 131 4.97 10.02 -3.62
C GLY A 131 4.52 11.47 -3.56
N ARG A 132 3.87 11.97 -4.63
CA ARG A 132 3.30 13.33 -4.66
C ARG A 132 2.22 13.53 -3.61
N TRP A 133 1.30 12.58 -3.43
CA TRP A 133 0.25 12.67 -2.41
C TRP A 133 0.80 12.58 -0.99
N LEU A 134 1.81 11.73 -0.76
CA LEU A 134 2.46 11.64 0.55
C LEU A 134 3.30 12.88 0.87
N LEU A 135 3.93 13.50 -0.14
CA LEU A 135 4.62 14.77 0.03
C LEU A 135 3.64 15.90 0.38
N LEU A 136 2.50 15.97 -0.33
CA LEU A 136 1.45 16.94 -0.01
C LEU A 136 0.92 16.77 1.42
N LEU A 137 0.75 15.53 1.89
CA LEU A 137 0.41 15.25 3.29
C LEU A 137 1.46 15.82 4.25
N LYS A 138 2.73 15.57 3.97
CA LYS A 138 3.85 16.05 4.80
C LYS A 138 3.92 17.58 4.88
N GLU A 139 3.71 18.26 3.76
CA GLU A 139 3.93 19.71 3.64
C GLU A 139 2.69 20.53 4.01
N GLU A 140 1.50 20.08 3.65
CA GLU A 140 0.25 20.84 3.79
C GLU A 140 -0.78 20.19 4.72
N GLY A 141 -0.47 19.00 5.23
CA GLY A 141 -1.32 18.27 6.18
C GLY A 141 -2.45 17.47 5.52
N GLU A 142 -3.16 16.74 6.39
CA GLU A 142 -4.16 15.75 5.98
C GLU A 142 -5.32 16.35 5.18
N GLU A 143 -5.84 17.51 5.58
CA GLU A 143 -7.00 18.12 4.90
C GLU A 143 -6.70 18.52 3.45
N ALA A 144 -5.53 19.10 3.21
CA ALA A 144 -5.09 19.50 1.88
C ALA A 144 -4.89 18.28 0.98
N ALA A 145 -4.18 17.25 1.50
CA ALA A 145 -3.95 16.00 0.79
C ALA A 145 -5.27 15.32 0.39
N PHE A 146 -6.19 15.12 1.32
CA PHE A 146 -7.49 14.50 1.02
C PHE A 146 -8.36 15.31 0.07
N ARG A 147 -8.31 16.64 0.11
CA ARG A 147 -9.02 17.52 -0.81
C ARG A 147 -8.50 17.36 -2.23
N GLN A 148 -7.17 17.36 -2.40
CA GLN A 148 -6.52 17.18 -3.69
C GLN A 148 -6.80 15.79 -4.28
N ILE A 149 -6.61 14.72 -3.51
CA ILE A 149 -6.87 13.35 -3.95
C ILE A 149 -8.33 13.18 -4.37
N ARG A 150 -9.27 13.74 -3.61
CA ARG A 150 -10.70 13.70 -3.95
C ARG A 150 -10.99 14.38 -5.28
N ARG A 151 -10.36 15.52 -5.54
CA ARG A 151 -10.49 16.25 -6.82
C ARG A 151 -9.99 15.40 -7.99
N GLU A 152 -8.82 14.76 -7.83
CA GLU A 152 -8.22 13.91 -8.85
C GLU A 152 -9.04 12.62 -9.11
N LEU A 153 -9.62 12.04 -8.06
CA LEU A 153 -10.50 10.86 -8.19
C LEU A 153 -11.83 11.19 -8.87
N ARG A 154 -12.36 12.42 -8.69
CA ARG A 154 -13.58 12.86 -9.40
C ARG A 154 -13.32 13.06 -10.89
N ALA A 155 -12.13 13.55 -11.24
CA ALA A 155 -11.73 13.74 -12.63
C ALA A 155 -11.52 12.39 -13.35
N CYS A 156 -10.83 11.45 -12.70
CA CYS A 156 -10.61 10.10 -13.23
C CYS A 156 -10.24 9.12 -12.10
N LYS A 157 -10.98 8.02 -11.98
CA LYS A 157 -10.71 6.97 -10.96
C LYS A 157 -9.76 5.90 -11.45
N THR A 158 -9.55 5.79 -12.75
CA THR A 158 -8.84 4.68 -13.36
C THR A 158 -7.35 5.01 -13.56
N TYR A 159 -7.04 6.01 -14.40
CA TYR A 159 -5.65 6.34 -14.74
C TYR A 159 -5.44 7.86 -14.89
#